data_e9db4bc26b6e3e1ba64c3d3a8ca0bc4d
#
_entry.id   e9db4bc26b6e3e1ba64c3d3a8ca0bc4d
#
_cell.length_a   1.000
_cell.length_b   1.000
_cell.length_c   1.000
_cell.angle_alpha   90.00
_cell.angle_beta   90.00
_cell.angle_gamma   90.00
#
_symmetry.space_group_name_H-M   'P 1'
#
loop_
_entity.id
_entity.type
_entity.pdbx_description
1 polymer ?
#
loop_
_entity_poly.entity_id
_entity_poly.type
_entity_poly.pdbx_seq_one_letter_code
_entity_poly.pdbx_strand_id
1 'polypeptide(L)'
;GYTSSHFRVGDVNFVENFDELNLSTDPKTIFLKKVNMKNISNEVPENSIDFVITDPPYGGLVPYMGISSIWSVWLAGPINDNHFVTPFEDEITVDPSRNMDIAVYQRMLNQMFREYFQVLKPNAYMIVTFHNKQPRIYNALRIACQNAGFDFEHIHFNQNLRAGETGSANPAGTANSDFYFRFRKPENVVTLKIPAINDFTRIVIHSISEGLASRGSPTKIGELLPSLLTELNKQGLLLDYESDNQIEEILNSNNTIFEKLDRGEWWLTNDFRNTHRLQFPLDERIDLAIIQTLRQKPSTLDQILDTLFTKFQDAFTPNESITDTIKKYAIWDDTQSRWKIKPEED
;
A
#
# COMPACT_ATOMS: atom_id res chain seq x y z
N GLY A 1 22.76 -28.93 -8.01
CA GLY A 1 22.76 -28.50 -9.40
C GLY A 1 21.62 -27.57 -9.66
N TYR A 2 21.91 -26.31 -9.98
CA TYR A 2 20.90 -25.32 -10.38
C TYR A 2 20.44 -25.68 -11.78
N THR A 3 19.21 -26.13 -11.93
CA THR A 3 18.53 -26.16 -13.23
C THR A 3 18.02 -24.76 -13.51
N SER A 4 18.81 -23.96 -14.24
CA SER A 4 18.29 -22.73 -14.84
C SER A 4 17.27 -23.16 -15.91
N SER A 5 15.99 -22.92 -15.65
CA SER A 5 14.98 -22.96 -16.70
C SER A 5 15.28 -21.77 -17.62
N HIS A 6 15.91 -22.06 -18.75
CA HIS A 6 16.10 -21.05 -19.79
C HIS A 6 14.74 -20.82 -20.44
N PHE A 7 14.10 -19.72 -20.09
CA PHE A 7 13.04 -19.16 -20.90
C PHE A 7 13.69 -18.71 -22.22
N ARG A 8 13.48 -19.47 -23.28
CA ARG A 8 13.71 -18.93 -24.62
C ARG A 8 12.56 -18.00 -24.91
N VAL A 9 12.83 -16.71 -24.86
CA VAL A 9 11.97 -15.72 -25.52
C VAL A 9 12.09 -16.04 -27.01
N GLY A 10 11.00 -16.49 -27.63
CA GLY A 10 10.97 -16.64 -29.10
C GLY A 10 11.12 -15.27 -29.75
N ASP A 11 11.19 -15.26 -31.08
CA ASP A 11 11.27 -14.01 -31.84
C ASP A 11 10.13 -13.07 -31.41
N VAL A 12 10.48 -11.84 -31.06
CA VAL A 12 9.57 -10.81 -30.60
C VAL A 12 9.63 -9.65 -31.58
N ASN A 13 8.48 -9.14 -31.96
CA ASN A 13 8.37 -7.97 -32.83
C ASN A 13 8.30 -6.71 -31.97
N PHE A 14 9.28 -5.81 -32.14
CA PHE A 14 9.27 -4.51 -31.49
C PHE A 14 8.66 -3.48 -32.43
N VAL A 15 7.77 -2.65 -31.87
CA VAL A 15 7.15 -1.53 -32.58
C VAL A 15 7.57 -0.20 -31.93
N GLU A 16 7.51 0.89 -32.69
CA GLU A 16 8.04 2.19 -32.29
C GLU A 16 7.01 3.04 -31.53
N ASN A 17 5.73 2.76 -31.73
CA ASN A 17 4.66 3.51 -31.08
C ASN A 17 3.46 2.60 -30.71
N PHE A 18 2.55 3.14 -29.91
CA PHE A 18 1.40 2.41 -29.39
C PHE A 18 0.37 2.09 -30.49
N ASP A 19 0.23 2.92 -31.52
CA ASP A 19 -0.72 2.69 -32.59
C ASP A 19 -0.34 1.45 -33.41
N GLU A 20 0.95 1.25 -33.67
CA GLU A 20 1.47 0.03 -34.32
C GLU A 20 1.22 -1.21 -33.46
N LEU A 21 1.39 -1.12 -32.13
CA LEU A 21 1.07 -2.20 -31.22
C LEU A 21 -0.41 -2.57 -31.30
N ASN A 22 -1.29 -1.59 -31.29
CA ASN A 22 -2.74 -1.79 -31.29
C ASN A 22 -3.27 -2.35 -32.64
N LEU A 23 -2.59 -2.06 -33.73
CA LEU A 23 -2.90 -2.60 -35.03
C LEU A 23 -2.31 -4.00 -35.28
N SER A 24 -1.36 -4.43 -34.46
CA SER A 24 -0.72 -5.73 -34.62
C SER A 24 -1.65 -6.86 -34.22
N THR A 25 -1.73 -7.90 -35.04
CA THR A 25 -2.42 -9.16 -34.72
C THR A 25 -1.46 -10.22 -34.15
N ASP A 26 -0.17 -9.94 -34.15
CA ASP A 26 0.85 -10.83 -33.59
C ASP A 26 0.95 -10.68 -32.07
N PRO A 27 0.63 -11.74 -31.28
CA PRO A 27 0.70 -11.70 -29.83
C PRO A 27 2.12 -11.53 -29.27
N LYS A 28 3.14 -11.60 -30.14
CA LYS A 28 4.55 -11.39 -29.76
C LYS A 28 5.01 -9.96 -30.02
N THR A 29 4.12 -9.03 -30.28
CA THR A 29 4.47 -7.62 -30.51
C THR A 29 4.65 -6.90 -29.18
N ILE A 30 5.74 -6.16 -29.06
CA ILE A 30 6.08 -5.40 -27.86
C ILE A 30 6.37 -3.94 -28.26
N PHE A 31 5.76 -3.01 -27.53
CA PHE A 31 6.14 -1.62 -27.50
C PHE A 31 6.97 -1.34 -26.24
N LEU A 32 8.21 -0.89 -26.39
CA LEU A 32 9.11 -0.58 -25.31
C LEU A 32 9.45 0.91 -25.32
N LYS A 33 9.09 1.62 -24.27
CA LYS A 33 9.32 3.06 -24.15
C LYS A 33 9.87 3.43 -22.77
N LYS A 34 10.88 4.30 -22.74
CA LYS A 34 11.29 4.99 -21.53
C LYS A 34 10.46 6.26 -21.39
N VAL A 35 9.65 6.35 -20.36
CA VAL A 35 8.75 7.47 -20.10
C VAL A 35 8.72 7.80 -18.61
N ASN A 36 8.51 9.07 -18.28
CA ASN A 36 8.18 9.44 -16.91
C ASN A 36 6.74 8.98 -16.62
N MET A 37 6.56 8.14 -15.60
CA MET A 37 5.26 7.53 -15.28
C MET A 37 4.18 8.55 -14.89
N LYS A 38 4.55 9.78 -14.57
CA LYS A 38 3.61 10.89 -14.35
C LYS A 38 3.00 11.44 -15.66
N ASN A 39 3.43 10.94 -16.81
CA ASN A 39 3.03 11.42 -18.13
C ASN A 39 2.76 10.26 -19.12
N ILE A 40 2.41 9.07 -18.63
CA ILE A 40 2.21 7.89 -19.50
C ILE A 40 1.03 8.08 -20.47
N SER A 41 0.03 8.85 -20.08
CA SER A 41 -1.13 9.20 -20.91
C SER A 41 -0.78 9.98 -22.17
N ASN A 42 0.42 10.56 -22.26
CA ASN A 42 0.91 11.19 -23.49
C ASN A 42 1.36 10.17 -24.54
N GLU A 43 1.68 8.94 -24.13
CA GLU A 43 2.18 7.88 -25.01
C GLU A 43 1.15 6.76 -25.22
N VAL A 44 0.20 6.61 -24.29
CA VAL A 44 -0.78 5.54 -24.26
C VAL A 44 -2.18 6.15 -24.19
N PRO A 45 -3.08 5.83 -25.13
CA PRO A 45 -4.44 6.38 -25.13
C PRO A 45 -5.24 6.00 -23.86
N GLU A 46 -6.18 6.86 -23.51
CA GLU A 46 -7.12 6.59 -22.42
C GLU A 46 -7.94 5.32 -22.67
N ASN A 47 -8.21 4.56 -21.62
CA ASN A 47 -9.03 3.35 -21.67
C ASN A 47 -8.58 2.32 -22.73
N SER A 48 -7.27 2.20 -22.95
CA SER A 48 -6.69 1.30 -23.96
C SER A 48 -6.05 0.05 -23.35
N ILE A 49 -5.64 0.09 -22.08
CA ILE A 49 -4.89 -0.99 -21.41
C ILE A 49 -5.84 -1.94 -20.69
N ASP A 50 -5.67 -3.24 -20.90
CA ASP A 50 -6.49 -4.29 -20.29
C ASP A 50 -6.01 -4.66 -18.88
N PHE A 51 -4.72 -4.49 -18.58
CA PHE A 51 -4.13 -4.89 -17.31
C PHE A 51 -2.82 -4.15 -17.05
N VAL A 52 -2.59 -3.73 -15.81
CA VAL A 52 -1.34 -3.09 -15.37
C VAL A 52 -0.66 -3.94 -14.30
N ILE A 53 0.64 -4.20 -14.48
CA ILE A 53 1.53 -4.67 -13.41
C ILE A 53 2.57 -3.60 -13.20
N THR A 54 2.73 -3.13 -11.96
CA THR A 54 3.68 -2.08 -11.63
C THR A 54 4.41 -2.39 -10.33
N ASP A 55 5.67 -1.96 -10.30
CA ASP A 55 6.55 -2.08 -9.15
C ASP A 55 7.07 -0.67 -8.80
N PRO A 56 6.28 0.11 -8.02
CA PRO A 56 6.65 1.48 -7.66
C PRO A 56 7.76 1.51 -6.62
N PRO A 57 8.48 2.62 -6.46
CA PRO A 57 9.50 2.75 -5.43
C PRO A 57 8.95 2.52 -4.02
N TYR A 58 9.67 1.77 -3.19
CA TYR A 58 9.24 1.32 -1.85
C TYR A 58 9.55 2.33 -0.74
N GLY A 59 9.13 3.56 -0.88
CA GLY A 59 9.49 4.62 0.05
C GLY A 59 10.97 4.98 -0.05
N GLY A 60 11.69 5.00 1.06
CA GLY A 60 13.12 5.35 1.12
C GLY A 60 14.08 4.15 1.16
N LEU A 61 13.65 2.94 0.76
CA LEU A 61 14.51 1.74 0.85
C LEU A 61 15.68 1.77 -0.13
N VAL A 62 15.48 2.27 -1.34
CA VAL A 62 16.50 2.36 -2.38
C VAL A 62 16.58 3.79 -2.91
N PRO A 63 17.68 4.51 -2.70
CA PRO A 63 17.87 5.85 -3.23
C PRO A 63 18.31 5.77 -4.70
N TYR A 64 17.36 5.47 -5.60
CA TYR A 64 17.65 5.22 -7.02
C TYR A 64 18.40 6.36 -7.70
N MET A 65 18.00 7.61 -7.46
CA MET A 65 18.65 8.77 -8.05
C MET A 65 20.05 9.00 -7.45
N GLY A 66 20.21 8.74 -6.14
CA GLY A 66 21.52 8.78 -5.49
C GLY A 66 22.49 7.77 -6.08
N ILE A 67 22.06 6.54 -6.33
CA ILE A 67 22.87 5.49 -6.97
C ILE A 67 23.15 5.87 -8.44
N SER A 68 22.15 6.34 -9.18
CA SER A 68 22.28 6.75 -10.57
C SER A 68 23.21 7.96 -10.76
N SER A 69 23.28 8.85 -9.76
CA SER A 69 24.14 10.05 -9.84
C SER A 69 25.62 9.71 -9.97
N ILE A 70 26.08 8.58 -9.44
CA ILE A 70 27.45 8.08 -9.58
C ILE A 70 27.78 7.91 -11.07
N TRP A 71 26.88 7.29 -11.82
CA TRP A 71 27.06 7.10 -13.26
C TRP A 71 26.86 8.40 -14.05
N SER A 72 25.87 9.21 -13.66
CA SER A 72 25.59 10.49 -14.29
C SER A 72 26.80 11.42 -14.25
N VAL A 73 27.50 11.50 -13.12
CA VAL A 73 28.72 12.31 -12.97
C VAL A 73 29.81 11.86 -13.94
N TRP A 74 30.00 10.54 -14.09
CA TRP A 74 31.02 10.01 -15.03
C TRP A 74 30.63 10.22 -16.48
N LEU A 75 29.37 10.11 -16.84
CA LEU A 75 28.89 10.24 -18.22
C LEU A 75 28.75 11.70 -18.64
N ALA A 76 28.25 12.57 -17.76
CA ALA A 76 28.05 13.98 -18.05
C ALA A 76 29.36 14.78 -18.08
N GLY A 77 30.33 14.43 -17.22
CA GLY A 77 31.57 15.19 -17.06
C GLY A 77 32.43 15.32 -18.35
N PRO A 78 32.71 14.23 -19.10
CA PRO A 78 33.49 14.28 -20.31
C PRO A 78 32.76 14.88 -21.51
N ILE A 79 31.43 14.82 -21.55
CA ILE A 79 30.66 15.15 -22.77
C ILE A 79 29.89 16.46 -22.60
N ASN A 80 29.88 17.03 -21.40
CA ASN A 80 29.07 18.22 -21.04
C ASN A 80 27.62 18.14 -21.55
N ASP A 81 27.03 16.96 -21.42
CA ASP A 81 25.70 16.64 -21.95
C ASP A 81 24.65 16.62 -20.83
N ASN A 82 23.72 17.57 -20.88
CA ASN A 82 22.63 17.71 -19.93
C ASN A 82 21.67 16.52 -19.91
N HIS A 83 21.74 15.59 -20.88
CA HIS A 83 20.92 14.38 -20.90
C HIS A 83 21.26 13.40 -19.76
N PHE A 84 22.41 13.54 -19.12
CA PHE A 84 22.83 12.72 -18.00
C PHE A 84 22.64 13.39 -16.63
N VAL A 85 21.91 14.50 -16.56
CA VAL A 85 21.56 15.11 -15.27
C VAL A 85 20.55 14.23 -14.54
N THR A 86 20.84 13.91 -13.28
CA THR A 86 19.92 13.12 -12.44
C THR A 86 18.82 14.03 -11.90
N PRO A 87 17.54 13.80 -12.28
CA PRO A 87 16.41 14.63 -11.85
C PRO A 87 15.95 14.22 -10.44
N PHE A 88 16.68 14.62 -9.43
CA PHE A 88 16.41 14.26 -8.03
C PHE A 88 15.02 14.68 -7.56
N GLU A 89 14.46 15.76 -8.08
CA GLU A 89 13.12 16.26 -7.77
C GLU A 89 11.99 15.38 -8.30
N ASP A 90 12.28 14.55 -9.30
CA ASP A 90 11.30 13.62 -9.88
C ASP A 90 11.28 12.26 -9.18
N GLU A 91 12.21 11.99 -8.28
CA GLU A 91 12.29 10.73 -7.57
C GLU A 91 11.11 10.56 -6.60
N ILE A 92 10.35 9.48 -6.78
CA ILE A 92 9.28 9.10 -5.84
C ILE A 92 9.91 8.36 -4.65
N THR A 93 10.23 9.08 -3.58
CA THR A 93 10.92 8.52 -2.41
C THR A 93 10.52 9.23 -1.13
N VAL A 94 10.82 8.60 0.01
CA VAL A 94 10.79 9.25 1.32
C VAL A 94 12.24 9.57 1.71
N ASP A 95 12.58 10.85 1.69
CA ASP A 95 13.91 11.35 2.05
C ASP A 95 13.78 12.67 2.81
N PRO A 96 13.74 12.63 4.16
CA PRO A 96 13.61 13.85 4.97
C PRO A 96 14.74 14.87 4.76
N SER A 97 15.92 14.42 4.34
CA SER A 97 17.06 15.33 4.09
C SER A 97 16.82 16.25 2.89
N ARG A 98 15.93 15.85 1.97
CA ARG A 98 15.49 16.61 0.80
C ARG A 98 14.08 17.18 0.95
N ASN A 99 13.54 17.24 2.16
CA ASN A 99 12.16 17.64 2.45
C ASN A 99 11.10 16.77 1.73
N MET A 100 11.44 15.51 1.44
CA MET A 100 10.52 14.54 0.83
C MET A 100 9.98 13.63 1.93
N ASP A 101 8.99 14.12 2.64
CA ASP A 101 8.29 13.35 3.67
C ASP A 101 7.29 12.36 3.05
N ILE A 102 6.58 11.66 3.93
CA ILE A 102 5.61 10.64 3.50
C ILE A 102 4.41 11.23 2.74
N ALA A 103 4.05 12.49 3.03
CA ALA A 103 2.96 13.17 2.34
C ALA A 103 3.37 13.55 0.91
N VAL A 104 4.61 14.01 0.72
CA VAL A 104 5.20 14.24 -0.61
C VAL A 104 5.23 12.94 -1.40
N TYR A 105 5.76 11.87 -0.81
CA TYR A 105 5.81 10.54 -1.42
C TYR A 105 4.43 10.06 -1.88
N GLN A 106 3.44 10.11 -1.00
CA GLN A 106 2.07 9.72 -1.30
C GLN A 106 1.46 10.56 -2.44
N ARG A 107 1.72 11.88 -2.47
CA ARG A 107 1.25 12.76 -3.53
C ARG A 107 1.85 12.39 -4.89
N MET A 108 3.14 12.10 -4.92
CA MET A 108 3.84 11.70 -6.16
C MET A 108 3.34 10.33 -6.65
N LEU A 109 3.12 9.39 -5.75
CA LEU A 109 2.45 8.11 -6.09
C LEU A 109 1.05 8.34 -6.65
N ASN A 110 0.27 9.23 -6.03
CA ASN A 110 -1.08 9.53 -6.51
C ASN A 110 -1.06 10.11 -7.94
N GLN A 111 -0.12 10.98 -8.28
CA GLN A 111 0.04 11.48 -9.65
C GLN A 111 0.29 10.35 -10.63
N MET A 112 1.21 9.42 -10.31
CA MET A 112 1.50 8.25 -11.12
C MET A 112 0.27 7.33 -11.27
N PHE A 113 -0.45 7.05 -10.19
CA PHE A 113 -1.62 6.18 -10.24
C PHE A 113 -2.82 6.81 -10.99
N ARG A 114 -2.94 8.13 -11.00
CA ARG A 114 -3.91 8.82 -11.86
C ARG A 114 -3.65 8.58 -13.35
N GLU A 115 -2.41 8.61 -13.77
CA GLU A 115 -2.02 8.28 -15.15
C GLU A 115 -2.40 6.82 -15.50
N TYR A 116 -2.10 5.87 -14.60
CA TYR A 116 -2.53 4.48 -14.80
C TYR A 116 -4.05 4.34 -14.85
N PHE A 117 -4.76 5.09 -14.01
CA PHE A 117 -6.21 5.11 -14.03
C PHE A 117 -6.77 5.61 -15.36
N GLN A 118 -6.18 6.63 -15.96
CA GLN A 118 -6.60 7.15 -17.26
C GLN A 118 -6.45 6.11 -18.37
N VAL A 119 -5.30 5.47 -18.47
CA VAL A 119 -5.01 4.55 -19.58
C VAL A 119 -5.66 3.18 -19.42
N LEU A 120 -5.98 2.74 -18.21
CA LEU A 120 -6.61 1.47 -17.93
C LEU A 120 -8.09 1.47 -18.34
N LYS A 121 -8.59 0.39 -18.93
CA LYS A 121 -10.01 0.23 -19.27
C LYS A 121 -10.90 0.14 -18.04
N PRO A 122 -12.16 0.56 -18.09
CA PRO A 122 -13.13 0.27 -17.02
C PRO A 122 -13.20 -1.22 -16.72
N ASN A 123 -13.39 -1.59 -15.46
CA ASN A 123 -13.38 -2.96 -14.92
C ASN A 123 -12.04 -3.70 -15.03
N ALA A 124 -11.02 -3.11 -15.61
CA ALA A 124 -9.68 -3.69 -15.69
C ALA A 124 -8.92 -3.59 -14.34
N TYR A 125 -7.89 -4.41 -14.23
CA TYR A 125 -7.15 -4.60 -12.98
C TYR A 125 -5.75 -4.02 -13.03
N MET A 126 -5.29 -3.57 -11.87
CA MET A 126 -3.90 -3.22 -11.61
C MET A 126 -3.36 -4.08 -10.47
N ILE A 127 -2.20 -4.69 -10.68
CA ILE A 127 -1.42 -5.33 -9.63
C ILE A 127 -0.23 -4.42 -9.30
N VAL A 128 -0.11 -4.09 -8.04
CA VAL A 128 1.04 -3.35 -7.51
C VAL A 128 1.87 -4.31 -6.66
N THR A 129 3.10 -4.56 -7.08
CA THR A 129 4.08 -5.29 -6.26
C THR A 129 4.69 -4.32 -5.27
N PHE A 130 4.86 -4.74 -4.03
CA PHE A 130 5.36 -3.83 -3.01
C PHE A 130 6.04 -4.55 -1.86
N HIS A 131 7.18 -4.03 -1.43
CA HIS A 131 7.91 -4.54 -0.28
C HIS A 131 8.38 -3.39 0.62
N ASN A 132 7.90 -3.34 1.86
CA ASN A 132 8.41 -2.43 2.89
C ASN A 132 8.09 -3.00 4.28
N LYS A 133 8.83 -2.62 5.31
CA LYS A 133 8.60 -3.03 6.70
C LYS A 133 7.77 -2.02 7.50
N GLN A 134 7.55 -0.83 6.95
CA GLN A 134 6.87 0.26 7.64
C GLN A 134 5.39 0.35 7.25
N PRO A 135 4.45 0.12 8.18
CA PRO A 135 3.01 0.18 7.90
C PRO A 135 2.56 1.48 7.25
N ARG A 136 3.14 2.61 7.69
CA ARG A 136 2.83 3.94 7.14
C ARG A 136 3.10 4.06 5.63
N ILE A 137 4.10 3.35 5.11
CA ILE A 137 4.43 3.34 3.68
C ILE A 137 3.38 2.54 2.89
N TYR A 138 2.90 1.41 3.44
CA TYR A 138 1.76 0.67 2.86
C TYR A 138 0.50 1.53 2.80
N ASN A 139 0.20 2.26 3.88
CA ASN A 139 -0.96 3.14 3.91
C ASN A 139 -0.84 4.25 2.87
N ALA A 140 0.33 4.87 2.73
CA ALA A 140 0.57 5.89 1.71
C ALA A 140 0.32 5.35 0.29
N LEU A 141 0.76 4.12 -0.01
CA LEU A 141 0.49 3.46 -1.29
C LEU A 141 -1.02 3.26 -1.52
N ARG A 142 -1.73 2.66 -0.54
CA ARG A 142 -3.17 2.40 -0.65
C ARG A 142 -3.96 3.68 -0.84
N ILE A 143 -3.69 4.69 -0.02
CA ILE A 143 -4.31 6.00 -0.09
C ILE A 143 -4.08 6.64 -1.48
N ALA A 144 -2.85 6.57 -2.00
CA ALA A 144 -2.53 7.10 -3.31
C ALA A 144 -3.34 6.41 -4.43
N CYS A 145 -3.48 5.07 -4.39
CA CYS A 145 -4.29 4.33 -5.35
C CYS A 145 -5.78 4.67 -5.24
N GLN A 146 -6.33 4.69 -4.03
CA GLN A 146 -7.75 5.01 -3.80
C GLN A 146 -8.08 6.45 -4.22
N ASN A 147 -7.22 7.42 -3.90
CA ASN A 147 -7.37 8.81 -4.35
C ASN A 147 -7.21 8.98 -5.87
N ALA A 148 -6.57 8.04 -6.56
CA ALA A 148 -6.56 8.00 -8.02
C ALA A 148 -7.88 7.46 -8.60
N GLY A 149 -8.76 6.88 -7.78
CA GLY A 149 -10.06 6.35 -8.18
C GLY A 149 -10.17 4.83 -8.20
N PHE A 150 -9.13 4.11 -7.83
CA PHE A 150 -9.13 2.64 -7.82
C PHE A 150 -9.88 2.07 -6.61
N ASP A 151 -10.64 1.01 -6.85
CA ASP A 151 -11.16 0.14 -5.80
C ASP A 151 -10.09 -0.85 -5.36
N PHE A 152 -9.82 -0.91 -4.06
CA PHE A 152 -8.95 -1.93 -3.47
C PHE A 152 -9.73 -3.23 -3.28
N GLU A 153 -9.20 -4.36 -3.75
CA GLU A 153 -9.88 -5.66 -3.62
C GLU A 153 -9.23 -6.56 -2.57
N HIS A 154 -7.95 -6.88 -2.72
CA HIS A 154 -7.23 -7.73 -1.76
C HIS A 154 -5.71 -7.65 -1.92
N ILE A 155 -5.00 -8.28 -0.97
CA ILE A 155 -3.56 -8.44 -0.96
C ILE A 155 -3.24 -9.92 -1.06
N HIS A 156 -2.36 -10.28 -1.98
CA HIS A 156 -1.70 -11.58 -2.02
C HIS A 156 -0.30 -11.49 -1.45
N PHE A 157 0.07 -12.52 -0.69
CA PHE A 157 1.43 -12.69 -0.19
C PHE A 157 2.14 -13.76 -0.99
N ASN A 158 3.31 -13.41 -1.52
CA ASN A 158 4.18 -14.40 -2.14
C ASN A 158 5.38 -14.64 -1.22
N GLN A 159 5.46 -15.83 -0.68
CA GLN A 159 6.57 -16.21 0.17
C GLN A 159 7.82 -16.42 -0.70
N ASN A 160 8.81 -15.55 -0.55
CA ASN A 160 10.11 -15.76 -1.17
C ASN A 160 10.79 -16.98 -0.53
N LEU A 161 10.76 -18.10 -1.24
CA LEU A 161 11.45 -19.34 -0.83
C LEU A 161 12.98 -19.24 -0.95
N ARG A 162 13.49 -18.18 -1.56
CA ARG A 162 14.93 -17.92 -1.66
C ARG A 162 15.29 -16.85 -0.64
N ALA A 163 16.22 -17.19 0.24
CA ALA A 163 16.90 -16.16 1.03
C ALA A 163 17.64 -15.24 0.05
N GLY A 164 17.10 -14.04 -0.17
CA GLY A 164 17.83 -12.98 -0.85
C GLY A 164 19.07 -12.59 -0.02
N GLU A 165 19.97 -11.81 -0.58
CA GLU A 165 21.18 -11.32 0.11
C GLU A 165 20.87 -10.67 1.47
N THR A 166 19.67 -10.13 1.64
CA THR A 166 19.15 -9.55 2.89
C THR A 166 18.47 -10.58 3.79
N GLY A 167 18.14 -11.77 3.29
CA GLY A 167 17.41 -12.82 4.03
C GLY A 167 18.22 -13.43 5.18
N SER A 168 19.55 -13.45 5.06
CA SER A 168 20.44 -13.93 6.12
C SER A 168 20.54 -12.96 7.32
N ALA A 169 20.14 -11.70 7.16
CA ALA A 169 20.18 -10.68 8.20
C ALA A 169 18.83 -10.49 8.92
N ASN A 170 17.77 -11.16 8.46
CA ASN A 170 16.45 -11.05 9.08
C ASN A 170 16.33 -12.03 10.25
N PRO A 171 15.82 -11.60 11.42
CA PRO A 171 15.51 -12.50 12.53
C PRO A 171 14.53 -13.60 12.07
N ALA A 172 14.68 -14.80 12.62
CA ALA A 172 13.75 -15.90 12.39
C ALA A 172 12.31 -15.45 12.71
N GLY A 173 11.39 -15.75 11.80
CA GLY A 173 9.96 -15.40 11.96
C GLY A 173 9.54 -14.03 11.44
N THR A 174 10.41 -13.26 10.79
CA THR A 174 10.01 -12.02 10.12
C THR A 174 9.42 -12.29 8.74
N ALA A 175 8.52 -11.39 8.27
CA ALA A 175 7.96 -11.48 6.93
C ALA A 175 9.06 -11.30 5.87
N ASN A 176 9.15 -12.25 4.97
CA ASN A 176 10.14 -12.30 3.89
C ASN A 176 9.44 -12.33 2.53
N SER A 177 8.24 -11.73 2.45
CA SER A 177 7.33 -11.83 1.33
C SER A 177 7.17 -10.51 0.62
N ASP A 178 6.98 -10.60 -0.67
CA ASP A 178 6.48 -9.50 -1.47
C ASP A 178 4.95 -9.48 -1.41
N PHE A 179 4.40 -8.29 -1.36
CA PHE A 179 2.97 -8.07 -1.31
C PHE A 179 2.48 -7.71 -2.71
N TYR A 180 1.41 -8.33 -3.14
CA TYR A 180 0.73 -8.04 -4.40
C TYR A 180 -0.63 -7.45 -4.09
N PHE A 181 -0.74 -6.13 -4.24
CA PHE A 181 -2.00 -5.41 -4.06
C PHE A 181 -2.79 -5.45 -5.36
N ARG A 182 -4.01 -5.93 -5.29
CA ARG A 182 -4.92 -5.92 -6.42
C ARG A 182 -5.92 -4.79 -6.30
N PHE A 183 -5.95 -3.96 -7.32
CA PHE A 183 -6.87 -2.87 -7.49
C PHE A 183 -7.69 -3.06 -8.76
N ARG A 184 -8.90 -2.49 -8.79
CA ARG A 184 -9.77 -2.49 -9.97
C ARG A 184 -10.15 -1.06 -10.31
N LYS A 185 -10.16 -0.71 -11.60
CA LYS A 185 -10.80 0.50 -12.07
C LYS A 185 -12.32 0.27 -12.11
N PRO A 186 -13.16 1.03 -11.37
CA PRO A 186 -14.60 0.85 -11.40
C PRO A 186 -15.17 1.16 -12.81
N GLU A 187 -16.27 0.51 -13.16
CA GLU A 187 -16.94 0.69 -14.46
C GLU A 187 -17.48 2.12 -14.62
N ASN A 188 -18.12 2.61 -13.57
CA ASN A 188 -18.65 3.96 -13.53
C ASN A 188 -17.65 4.83 -12.79
N VAL A 189 -16.93 5.63 -13.54
CA VAL A 189 -16.07 6.66 -12.95
C VAL A 189 -16.97 7.70 -12.29
N VAL A 190 -17.12 7.60 -10.99
CA VAL A 190 -17.73 8.68 -10.22
C VAL A 190 -16.75 9.84 -10.26
N THR A 191 -17.13 10.95 -10.89
CA THR A 191 -16.33 12.16 -10.84
C THR A 191 -16.21 12.57 -9.39
N LEU A 192 -15.04 12.37 -8.80
CA LEU A 192 -14.80 12.69 -7.41
C LEU A 192 -14.91 14.21 -7.24
N LYS A 193 -15.72 14.64 -6.28
CA LYS A 193 -15.92 16.05 -5.96
C LYS A 193 -15.31 16.35 -4.61
N ILE A 194 -14.81 17.56 -4.44
CA ILE A 194 -14.42 18.05 -3.11
C ILE A 194 -15.72 18.26 -2.32
N PRO A 195 -15.87 17.65 -1.14
CA PRO A 195 -17.08 17.78 -0.35
C PRO A 195 -17.27 19.22 0.18
N ALA A 196 -18.52 19.61 0.33
CA ALA A 196 -18.82 20.81 1.16
C ALA A 196 -18.35 20.55 2.60
N ILE A 197 -17.87 21.57 3.30
CA ILE A 197 -17.24 21.43 4.62
C ILE A 197 -18.13 20.71 5.66
N ASN A 198 -19.42 20.92 5.62
CA ASN A 198 -20.37 20.27 6.53
C ASN A 198 -20.53 18.76 6.23
N ASP A 199 -20.52 18.39 4.96
CA ASP A 199 -20.59 16.99 4.55
C ASP A 199 -19.27 16.29 4.87
N PHE A 200 -18.14 16.93 4.64
CA PHE A 200 -16.84 16.43 5.02
C PHE A 200 -16.74 16.18 6.52
N THR A 201 -17.13 17.15 7.35
CA THR A 201 -17.13 17.01 8.81
C THR A 201 -17.94 15.80 9.27
N ARG A 202 -19.15 15.62 8.71
CA ARG A 202 -20.01 14.48 9.04
C ARG A 202 -19.39 13.13 8.65
N ILE A 203 -18.79 13.06 7.45
CA ILE A 203 -18.13 11.86 6.97
C ILE A 203 -16.91 11.53 7.83
N VAL A 204 -16.10 12.53 8.19
CA VAL A 204 -14.94 12.34 9.08
C VAL A 204 -15.38 11.79 10.43
N ILE A 205 -16.36 12.44 11.08
CA ILE A 205 -16.85 11.98 12.39
C ILE A 205 -17.33 10.53 12.31
N HIS A 206 -18.16 10.22 11.32
CA HIS A 206 -18.70 8.87 11.15
C HIS A 206 -17.58 7.85 10.88
N SER A 207 -16.76 8.07 9.86
CA SER A 207 -15.74 7.11 9.45
C SER A 207 -14.66 6.88 10.51
N ILE A 208 -14.23 7.95 11.19
CA ILE A 208 -13.22 7.84 12.25
C ILE A 208 -13.81 7.17 13.49
N SER A 209 -15.03 7.48 13.90
CA SER A 209 -15.67 6.81 15.04
C SER A 209 -15.89 5.32 14.78
N GLU A 210 -16.37 4.94 13.60
CA GLU A 210 -16.51 3.55 13.17
C GLU A 210 -15.15 2.84 13.08
N GLY A 211 -14.12 3.51 12.54
CA GLY A 211 -12.78 2.97 12.46
C GLY A 211 -12.19 2.69 13.84
N LEU A 212 -12.32 3.62 14.79
CA LEU A 212 -11.89 3.44 16.17
C LEU A 212 -12.68 2.34 16.88
N ALA A 213 -14.00 2.34 16.72
CA ALA A 213 -14.88 1.31 17.30
C ALA A 213 -14.53 -0.09 16.78
N SER A 214 -14.27 -0.21 15.46
CA SER A 214 -13.90 -1.48 14.84
C SER A 214 -12.55 -2.00 15.30
N ARG A 215 -11.59 -1.09 15.52
CA ARG A 215 -10.26 -1.43 16.04
C ARG A 215 -10.28 -1.76 17.53
N GLY A 216 -11.15 -1.11 18.28
CA GLY A 216 -11.28 -1.31 19.73
C GLY A 216 -10.07 -0.81 20.53
N SER A 217 -9.21 0.02 19.95
CA SER A 217 -8.00 0.56 20.58
C SER A 217 -7.66 1.98 20.10
N PRO A 218 -6.94 2.78 20.91
CA PRO A 218 -6.39 4.05 20.48
C PRO A 218 -5.56 3.90 19.21
N THR A 219 -5.74 4.82 18.25
CA THR A 219 -5.16 4.67 16.93
C THR A 219 -4.72 6.03 16.37
N LYS A 220 -3.62 6.05 15.62
CA LYS A 220 -3.16 7.26 14.91
C LYS A 220 -4.03 7.56 13.70
N ILE A 221 -4.20 8.85 13.38
CA ILE A 221 -5.02 9.26 12.21
C ILE A 221 -4.58 8.56 10.92
N GLY A 222 -3.29 8.46 10.66
CA GLY A 222 -2.76 7.82 9.45
C GLY A 222 -3.22 6.37 9.24
N GLU A 223 -3.56 5.66 10.32
CA GLU A 223 -4.10 4.31 10.27
C GLU A 223 -5.62 4.27 10.08
N LEU A 224 -6.31 5.38 10.34
CA LEU A 224 -7.76 5.53 10.18
C LEU A 224 -8.13 6.09 8.80
N LEU A 225 -7.19 6.73 8.11
CA LEU A 225 -7.40 7.30 6.78
C LEU A 225 -7.94 6.31 5.74
N PRO A 226 -7.53 5.02 5.69
CA PRO A 226 -8.09 4.08 4.73
C PRO A 226 -9.61 3.93 4.84
N SER A 227 -10.16 3.87 6.07
CA SER A 227 -11.61 3.78 6.29
C SER A 227 -12.33 5.05 5.83
N LEU A 228 -11.76 6.21 6.14
CA LEU A 228 -12.28 7.52 5.69
C LEU A 228 -12.28 7.63 4.16
N LEU A 229 -11.17 7.23 3.52
CA LEU A 229 -11.06 7.27 2.06
C LEU A 229 -12.05 6.33 1.38
N THR A 230 -12.25 5.14 1.94
CA THR A 230 -13.24 4.20 1.43
C THR A 230 -14.64 4.82 1.45
N GLU A 231 -14.99 5.52 2.52
CA GLU A 231 -16.30 6.16 2.64
C GLU A 231 -16.44 7.38 1.70
N LEU A 232 -15.39 8.21 1.59
CA LEU A 232 -15.36 9.31 0.64
C LEU A 232 -15.50 8.82 -0.80
N ASN A 233 -14.79 7.76 -1.18
CA ASN A 233 -14.87 7.18 -2.52
C ASN A 233 -16.27 6.64 -2.83
N LYS A 234 -16.94 5.96 -1.88
CA LYS A 234 -18.34 5.52 -2.06
C LYS A 234 -19.29 6.67 -2.37
N GLN A 235 -19.01 7.85 -1.82
CA GLN A 235 -19.81 9.05 -2.03
C GLN A 235 -19.32 9.91 -3.21
N GLY A 236 -18.29 9.47 -3.93
CA GLY A 236 -17.70 10.21 -5.04
C GLY A 236 -16.95 11.47 -4.61
N LEU A 237 -16.32 11.44 -3.45
CA LEU A 237 -15.64 12.57 -2.85
C LEU A 237 -14.13 12.32 -2.77
N LEU A 238 -13.33 13.38 -2.90
CA LEU A 238 -11.87 13.35 -2.76
C LEU A 238 -11.44 13.88 -1.38
N LEU A 239 -10.41 13.23 -0.83
CA LEU A 239 -9.65 13.80 0.27
C LEU A 239 -8.54 14.67 -0.30
N ASP A 240 -8.53 15.96 0.05
CA ASP A 240 -7.47 16.87 -0.34
C ASP A 240 -6.29 16.78 0.64
N TYR A 241 -5.09 17.19 0.19
CA TYR A 241 -3.85 17.13 0.96
C TYR A 241 -3.81 18.00 2.20
N GLU A 242 -4.54 19.11 2.18
CA GLU A 242 -4.68 20.00 3.33
C GLU A 242 -5.59 19.39 4.41
N SER A 243 -6.21 18.25 4.11
CA SER A 243 -7.24 17.63 4.93
C SER A 243 -6.71 17.02 6.23
N ASP A 244 -5.42 16.70 6.37
CA ASP A 244 -4.89 16.12 7.61
C ASP A 244 -5.06 17.09 8.78
N ASN A 245 -4.75 18.38 8.55
CA ASN A 245 -4.97 19.41 9.55
C ASN A 245 -6.48 19.62 9.82
N GLN A 246 -7.30 19.60 8.77
CA GLN A 246 -8.75 19.73 8.88
C GLN A 246 -9.37 18.55 9.64
N ILE A 247 -8.88 17.33 9.42
CA ILE A 247 -9.33 16.14 10.17
C ILE A 247 -9.02 16.32 11.65
N GLU A 248 -7.78 16.70 12.00
CA GLU A 248 -7.42 16.98 13.40
C GLU A 248 -8.27 18.08 14.03
N GLU A 249 -8.55 19.16 13.31
CA GLU A 249 -9.42 20.24 13.77
C GLU A 249 -10.86 19.75 14.02
N ILE A 250 -11.39 18.91 13.12
CA ILE A 250 -12.72 18.31 13.28
C ILE A 250 -12.75 17.41 14.53
N LEU A 251 -11.74 16.57 14.73
CA LEU A 251 -11.69 15.70 15.90
C LEU A 251 -11.56 16.47 17.20
N ASN A 252 -10.70 17.49 17.25
CA ASN A 252 -10.54 18.38 18.40
C ASN A 252 -11.84 19.16 18.74
N SER A 253 -12.57 19.57 17.70
CA SER A 253 -13.85 20.29 17.87
C SER A 253 -14.99 19.40 18.36
N ASN A 254 -14.83 18.06 18.23
CA ASN A 254 -15.81 17.07 18.66
C ASN A 254 -15.31 16.27 19.89
N ASN A 255 -14.88 16.99 20.92
CA ASN A 255 -14.30 16.46 22.15
C ASN A 255 -15.28 15.63 23.02
N THR A 256 -16.55 15.63 22.72
CA THR A 256 -17.53 14.72 23.34
C THR A 256 -17.46 13.31 22.78
N ILE A 257 -16.91 13.14 21.58
CA ILE A 257 -16.76 11.87 20.88
C ILE A 257 -15.32 11.38 20.95
N PHE A 258 -14.36 12.28 20.69
CA PHE A 258 -12.95 11.95 20.50
C PHE A 258 -12.08 12.56 21.60
N GLU A 259 -11.06 11.83 22.00
CA GLU A 259 -9.97 12.29 22.88
C GLU A 259 -8.61 11.98 22.24
N LYS A 260 -7.67 12.95 22.34
CA LYS A 260 -6.29 12.78 21.87
C LYS A 260 -5.40 12.38 23.04
N LEU A 261 -4.67 11.25 22.89
CA LEU A 261 -3.78 10.72 23.91
C LEU A 261 -2.33 11.20 23.72
N ASP A 262 -1.47 11.02 24.73
CA ASP A 262 -0.10 11.54 24.80
C ASP A 262 0.81 11.12 23.62
N ARG A 263 0.53 9.97 22.99
CA ARG A 263 1.30 9.46 21.84
C ARG A 263 0.81 9.95 20.48
N GLY A 264 -0.12 10.93 20.47
CA GLY A 264 -0.76 11.41 19.25
C GLY A 264 -1.77 10.42 18.67
N GLU A 265 -2.22 9.47 19.47
CA GLU A 265 -3.29 8.55 19.15
C GLU A 265 -4.64 9.17 19.49
N TRP A 266 -5.65 8.82 18.73
CA TRP A 266 -7.02 9.22 18.98
C TRP A 266 -7.82 8.07 19.54
N TRP A 267 -8.74 8.37 20.44
CA TRP A 267 -9.64 7.39 21.00
C TRP A 267 -11.06 7.97 21.13
N LEU A 268 -12.03 7.10 21.32
CA LEU A 268 -13.39 7.49 21.67
C LEU A 268 -13.48 7.77 23.17
N THR A 269 -14.16 8.82 23.56
CA THR A 269 -14.36 9.18 24.97
C THR A 269 -15.06 8.07 25.75
N ASN A 270 -14.86 8.01 27.05
CA ASN A 270 -15.54 7.02 27.92
C ASN A 270 -17.06 7.09 27.79
N ASP A 271 -17.62 8.30 27.74
CA ASP A 271 -19.06 8.51 27.66
C ASP A 271 -19.63 7.99 26.34
N PHE A 272 -18.92 8.23 25.24
CA PHE A 272 -19.31 7.72 23.93
C PHE A 272 -19.24 6.20 23.87
N ARG A 273 -18.17 5.60 24.37
CA ARG A 273 -18.01 4.13 24.42
C ARG A 273 -19.09 3.45 25.26
N ASN A 274 -19.44 4.00 26.41
CA ASN A 274 -20.46 3.46 27.30
C ASN A 274 -21.86 3.55 26.67
N THR A 275 -22.15 4.62 25.94
CA THR A 275 -23.43 4.82 25.28
C THR A 275 -23.60 3.88 24.08
N HIS A 276 -22.53 3.60 23.32
CA HIS A 276 -22.58 2.87 22.05
C HIS A 276 -22.20 1.39 22.15
N ARG A 277 -21.99 0.84 23.35
CA ARG A 277 -21.64 -0.58 23.62
C ARG A 277 -20.66 -1.13 22.58
N LEU A 278 -19.41 -0.69 22.61
CA LEU A 278 -18.39 -1.18 21.69
C LEU A 278 -18.19 -2.69 21.80
N GLN A 279 -18.02 -3.32 20.65
CA GLN A 279 -17.68 -4.75 20.53
C GLN A 279 -16.31 -5.04 21.15
N PHE A 280 -15.92 -6.34 21.20
CA PHE A 280 -14.59 -6.76 21.65
C PHE A 280 -13.47 -5.92 21.03
N PRO A 281 -12.48 -5.51 21.81
CA PRO A 281 -11.31 -4.80 21.31
C PRO A 281 -10.68 -5.50 20.10
N LEU A 282 -10.12 -4.73 19.18
CA LEU A 282 -9.50 -5.28 17.98
C LEU A 282 -8.37 -6.25 18.33
N ASP A 283 -7.56 -5.92 19.36
CA ASP A 283 -6.44 -6.75 19.81
C ASP A 283 -6.90 -8.15 20.22
N GLU A 284 -7.98 -8.26 20.98
CA GLU A 284 -8.55 -9.56 21.37
C GLU A 284 -9.08 -10.33 20.12
N ARG A 285 -9.63 -9.62 19.15
CA ARG A 285 -10.11 -10.22 17.90
C ARG A 285 -8.94 -10.71 17.04
N ILE A 286 -7.85 -9.98 17.01
CA ILE A 286 -6.60 -10.39 16.33
C ILE A 286 -6.01 -11.61 17.03
N ASP A 287 -5.89 -11.58 18.35
CA ASP A 287 -5.41 -12.69 19.15
C ASP A 287 -6.18 -13.97 18.87
N LEU A 288 -7.51 -13.89 18.89
CA LEU A 288 -8.41 -15.03 18.58
C LEU A 288 -8.21 -15.52 17.15
N ALA A 289 -8.01 -14.62 16.18
CA ALA A 289 -7.81 -15.01 14.79
C ALA A 289 -6.45 -15.73 14.59
N ILE A 290 -5.40 -15.27 15.28
CA ILE A 290 -4.09 -15.94 15.28
C ILE A 290 -4.21 -17.34 15.89
N ILE A 291 -4.82 -17.44 17.07
CA ILE A 291 -5.05 -18.73 17.75
C ILE A 291 -5.85 -19.69 16.86
N GLN A 292 -6.94 -19.23 16.25
CA GLN A 292 -7.75 -20.05 15.36
C GLN A 292 -6.97 -20.54 14.14
N THR A 293 -6.16 -19.68 13.53
CA THR A 293 -5.34 -20.03 12.37
C THR A 293 -4.32 -21.11 12.73
N LEU A 294 -3.63 -20.94 13.85
CA LEU A 294 -2.59 -21.86 14.31
C LEU A 294 -3.14 -23.20 14.86
N ARG A 295 -4.37 -23.21 15.40
CA ARG A 295 -5.05 -24.45 15.79
C ARG A 295 -5.44 -25.31 14.58
N GLN A 296 -5.74 -24.69 13.44
CA GLN A 296 -6.04 -25.43 12.22
C GLN A 296 -4.81 -26.11 11.65
N LYS A 297 -3.68 -25.39 11.57
CA LYS A 297 -2.40 -25.90 11.07
C LYS A 297 -1.24 -24.98 11.45
N PRO A 298 -0.02 -25.54 11.59
CA PRO A 298 1.18 -24.71 11.65
C PRO A 298 1.28 -23.79 10.43
N SER A 299 1.54 -22.50 10.65
CA SER A 299 1.46 -21.49 9.58
C SER A 299 2.70 -20.60 9.58
N THR A 300 3.07 -20.11 8.39
CA THR A 300 4.09 -19.06 8.25
C THR A 300 3.53 -17.73 8.70
N LEU A 301 4.39 -16.75 8.97
CA LEU A 301 3.96 -15.39 9.27
C LEU A 301 3.05 -14.82 8.16
N ASP A 302 3.42 -15.07 6.90
CA ASP A 302 2.67 -14.58 5.74
C ASP A 302 1.26 -15.16 5.68
N GLN A 303 1.09 -16.45 5.99
CA GLN A 303 -0.23 -17.08 6.05
C GLN A 303 -1.09 -16.53 7.18
N ILE A 304 -0.48 -16.20 8.32
CA ILE A 304 -1.18 -15.53 9.43
C ILE A 304 -1.60 -14.13 9.00
N LEU A 305 -0.69 -13.35 8.40
CA LEU A 305 -0.97 -12.02 7.90
C LEU A 305 -2.07 -12.01 6.84
N ASP A 306 -2.04 -12.95 5.89
CA ASP A 306 -3.09 -13.11 4.87
C ASP A 306 -4.47 -13.32 5.52
N THR A 307 -4.54 -14.18 6.53
CA THR A 307 -5.77 -14.40 7.30
C THR A 307 -6.23 -13.13 8.01
N LEU A 308 -5.32 -12.38 8.62
CA LEU A 308 -5.65 -11.14 9.34
C LEU A 308 -6.12 -10.05 8.38
N PHE A 309 -5.45 -9.87 7.24
CA PHE A 309 -5.87 -8.92 6.20
C PHE A 309 -7.24 -9.28 5.61
N THR A 310 -7.45 -10.55 5.32
CA THR A 310 -8.75 -11.02 4.81
C THR A 310 -9.88 -10.78 5.81
N LYS A 311 -9.61 -10.99 7.10
CA LYS A 311 -10.62 -10.93 8.16
C LYS A 311 -10.92 -9.53 8.64
N PHE A 312 -9.90 -8.67 8.72
CA PHE A 312 -10.00 -7.34 9.31
C PHE A 312 -9.86 -6.19 8.29
N GLN A 313 -9.49 -6.50 7.05
CA GLN A 313 -9.39 -5.55 5.94
C GLN A 313 -8.81 -4.18 6.36
N ASP A 314 -9.66 -3.15 6.32
CA ASP A 314 -9.24 -1.77 6.60
C ASP A 314 -8.92 -1.50 8.08
N ALA A 315 -9.38 -2.35 9.00
CA ALA A 315 -9.11 -2.20 10.42
C ALA A 315 -7.74 -2.74 10.82
N PHE A 316 -7.13 -3.63 10.01
CA PHE A 316 -5.83 -4.23 10.33
C PHE A 316 -4.70 -3.55 9.54
N THR A 317 -3.72 -3.04 10.26
CA THR A 317 -2.46 -2.58 9.70
C THR A 317 -1.34 -3.39 10.33
N PRO A 318 -0.49 -4.09 9.55
CA PRO A 318 0.63 -4.82 10.12
C PRO A 318 1.59 -3.84 10.80
N ASN A 319 1.97 -4.17 12.01
CA ASN A 319 2.95 -3.41 12.78
C ASN A 319 4.07 -4.33 13.27
N GLU A 320 5.14 -3.76 13.80
CA GLU A 320 6.28 -4.52 14.31
C GLU A 320 5.90 -5.42 15.49
N SER A 321 4.82 -5.12 16.21
CA SER A 321 4.36 -5.88 17.37
C SER A 321 3.60 -7.16 17.01
N ILE A 322 3.23 -7.38 15.74
CA ILE A 322 2.45 -8.58 15.36
C ILE A 322 3.20 -9.88 15.64
N THR A 323 4.52 -9.89 15.43
CA THR A 323 5.36 -11.04 15.75
C THR A 323 5.40 -11.31 17.24
N ASP A 324 5.41 -10.25 18.07
CA ASP A 324 5.38 -10.39 19.52
C ASP A 324 4.01 -10.87 20.00
N THR A 325 2.94 -10.44 19.33
CA THR A 325 1.59 -10.97 19.57
C THR A 325 1.51 -12.46 19.23
N ILE A 326 2.08 -12.88 18.10
CA ILE A 326 2.14 -14.31 17.73
C ILE A 326 2.92 -15.11 18.78
N LYS A 327 4.06 -14.59 19.29
CA LYS A 327 4.89 -15.25 20.31
C LYS A 327 4.17 -15.47 21.63
N LYS A 328 3.12 -14.71 21.93
CA LYS A 328 2.28 -14.98 23.13
C LYS A 328 1.66 -16.37 23.08
N TYR A 329 1.20 -16.80 21.91
CA TYR A 329 0.37 -18.00 21.70
C TYR A 329 1.09 -19.11 20.94
N ALA A 330 2.23 -18.82 20.31
CA ALA A 330 2.92 -19.73 19.41
C ALA A 330 4.41 -19.83 19.68
N ILE A 331 5.00 -20.94 19.24
CA ILE A 331 6.43 -21.18 19.17
C ILE A 331 6.85 -21.39 17.72
N TRP A 332 8.06 -20.94 17.41
CA TRP A 332 8.66 -21.16 16.10
C TRP A 332 9.22 -22.57 15.99
N ASP A 333 8.90 -23.28 14.90
CA ASP A 333 9.43 -24.58 14.57
C ASP A 333 10.49 -24.44 13.45
N ASP A 334 11.75 -24.53 13.80
CA ASP A 334 12.85 -24.37 12.86
C ASP A 334 12.87 -25.48 11.78
N THR A 335 12.35 -26.67 12.11
CA THR A 335 12.37 -27.79 11.16
C THR A 335 11.35 -27.62 10.04
N GLN A 336 10.23 -26.99 10.33
CA GLN A 336 9.15 -26.73 9.38
C GLN A 336 9.12 -25.27 8.89
N SER A 337 9.94 -24.39 9.49
CA SER A 337 9.92 -22.95 9.23
C SER A 337 8.50 -22.34 9.39
N ARG A 338 7.82 -22.71 10.47
CA ARG A 338 6.44 -22.31 10.74
C ARG A 338 6.19 -22.04 12.22
N TRP A 339 5.20 -21.18 12.49
CA TRP A 339 4.63 -20.99 13.82
C TRP A 339 3.65 -22.12 14.12
N LYS A 340 3.70 -22.67 15.30
CA LYS A 340 2.73 -23.63 15.83
C LYS A 340 2.25 -23.18 17.21
N ILE A 341 0.99 -23.48 17.54
CA ILE A 341 0.41 -23.13 18.81
C ILE A 341 1.22 -23.74 19.95
N LYS A 342 1.37 -23.01 21.03
CA LYS A 342 1.96 -23.55 22.26
C LYS A 342 1.10 -24.71 22.77
N PRO A 343 1.70 -25.79 23.29
CA PRO A 343 0.93 -26.78 24.04
C PRO A 343 0.24 -26.10 25.23
N GLU A 344 -0.99 -26.49 25.50
CA GLU A 344 -1.68 -26.03 26.73
C GLU A 344 -0.85 -26.58 27.92
N GLU A 345 -0.42 -25.70 28.80
CA GLU A 345 0.19 -26.11 30.06
C GLU A 345 -0.94 -26.68 30.93
N ASP A 346 -0.82 -27.99 31.31
CA ASP A 346 -1.75 -28.71 32.21
C ASP A 346 -1.81 -28.09 33.61
#